data_0edf349feaa8a2f8719b4043f41ef977
#
_entry.id   0edf349feaa8a2f8719b4043f41ef977
#
_cell.length_a   1.000
_cell.length_b   1.000
_cell.length_c   1.000
_cell.angle_alpha   90.00
_cell.angle_beta   90.00
_cell.angle_gamma   90.00
#
_symmetry.space_group_name_H-M   'P 1'
#
loop_
_entity.id
_entity.type
_entity.pdbx_description
1 polymer ?
#
loop_
_entity_poly.entity_id
_entity_poly.type
_entity_poly.pdbx_seq_one_letter_code
_entity_poly.pdbx_strand_id
1 'polypeptide(L)'
;MSRSRGADPRPRYHSALAANIISESDASMPLSAETREHLKRASTATLTTQLFKRGLRNVFIQGVHRMSAALDNLVGEAFTLRYIPAREDLDQLSAFENPEHPQRKSIESVPPGQVLVMDCRRETHAASGGHILLTRLKVRGSAGVVTDGCLRDSEAIAAMDYPVYGAGGSAPLNLVCHHAVDMNVPIGCGGVAVFPGDVIVGDGEGVVVIPQDIVADIARDAHEQEIMEEFVLREIEQGRALPGTYPPNADTLARYRQWRARRDGSR
;
A
#
# COMPACT_ATOMS: atom_id res chain seq x y z
N MET A 1 -18.58 -61.65 -12.39
CA MET A 1 -17.34 -60.89 -12.21
C MET A 1 -17.66 -59.38 -12.26
N SER A 2 -17.93 -58.82 -11.06
CA SER A 2 -18.29 -57.43 -10.87
C SER A 2 -17.00 -56.65 -10.57
N ARG A 3 -16.67 -55.61 -11.40
CA ARG A 3 -15.58 -54.71 -11.14
C ARG A 3 -16.12 -53.46 -10.42
N SER A 4 -15.75 -53.32 -9.16
CA SER A 4 -15.95 -52.13 -8.36
C SER A 4 -15.13 -50.95 -8.93
N ARG A 5 -15.79 -49.83 -9.23
CA ARG A 5 -15.13 -48.55 -9.57
C ARG A 5 -14.64 -47.88 -8.29
N GLY A 6 -13.35 -47.72 -8.17
CA GLY A 6 -12.73 -46.99 -7.08
C GLY A 6 -13.12 -45.50 -7.09
N ALA A 7 -13.39 -44.96 -5.91
CA ALA A 7 -13.67 -43.55 -5.71
C ALA A 7 -12.38 -42.71 -5.86
N ASP A 8 -12.46 -41.63 -6.63
CA ASP A 8 -11.44 -40.62 -6.85
C ASP A 8 -11.31 -39.73 -5.58
N PRO A 9 -10.15 -39.65 -4.91
CA PRO A 9 -9.96 -38.82 -3.73
C PRO A 9 -9.46 -37.42 -4.10
N ARG A 10 -10.18 -36.65 -4.90
CA ARG A 10 -9.90 -35.25 -5.04
C ARG A 10 -10.61 -34.43 -3.97
N PRO A 11 -9.92 -33.54 -3.21
CA PRO A 11 -10.57 -32.70 -2.23
C PRO A 11 -11.53 -31.72 -2.93
N ARG A 12 -12.78 -31.73 -2.48
CA ARG A 12 -13.82 -30.79 -2.93
C ARG A 12 -13.53 -29.41 -2.33
N TYR A 13 -12.74 -28.62 -3.03
CA TYR A 13 -12.64 -27.17 -2.78
C TYR A 13 -13.80 -26.45 -3.49
N HIS A 14 -15.00 -26.59 -3.03
CA HIS A 14 -16.11 -25.70 -3.41
C HIS A 14 -17.16 -25.73 -2.31
N SER A 15 -17.31 -24.61 -1.58
CA SER A 15 -18.58 -24.02 -1.15
C SER A 15 -18.53 -23.21 0.16
N ALA A 16 -17.41 -22.52 0.46
CA ALA A 16 -17.43 -21.58 1.61
C ALA A 16 -16.90 -20.18 1.31
N LEU A 17 -16.58 -19.85 0.05
CA LEU A 17 -15.98 -18.56 -0.33
C LEU A 17 -16.87 -17.66 -1.21
N ALA A 18 -18.17 -17.99 -1.36
CA ALA A 18 -19.04 -17.24 -2.26
C ALA A 18 -20.17 -16.47 -1.55
N ALA A 19 -20.03 -16.11 -0.27
CA ALA A 19 -21.08 -15.39 0.46
C ALA A 19 -20.55 -14.35 1.47
N ASN A 20 -19.43 -13.69 1.19
CA ASN A 20 -19.09 -12.40 1.83
C ASN A 20 -18.98 -11.33 0.75
N ILE A 21 -20.08 -11.06 0.06
CA ILE A 21 -20.30 -9.77 -0.58
C ILE A 21 -20.49 -8.80 0.57
N ILE A 22 -19.55 -7.88 0.71
CA ILE A 22 -19.46 -6.80 1.69
C ILE A 22 -20.87 -6.23 1.92
N SER A 23 -21.42 -6.44 3.11
CA SER A 23 -22.61 -5.71 3.55
C SER A 23 -22.19 -4.26 3.77
N GLU A 24 -23.01 -3.31 3.35
CA GLU A 24 -22.82 -1.85 3.50
C GLU A 24 -22.65 -1.37 4.97
N SER A 25 -22.48 -2.28 5.93
CA SER A 25 -22.36 -1.99 7.37
C SER A 25 -20.97 -2.20 7.97
N ASP A 26 -19.96 -2.65 7.22
CA ASP A 26 -18.57 -2.67 7.70
C ASP A 26 -17.83 -1.38 7.31
N ALA A 27 -18.21 -0.28 7.94
CA ALA A 27 -17.37 0.89 7.99
C ALA A 27 -16.08 0.49 8.71
N SER A 28 -14.98 0.35 7.95
CA SER A 28 -13.66 0.00 8.48
C SER A 28 -13.33 0.90 9.67
N MET A 29 -12.95 0.32 10.80
CA MET A 29 -12.55 1.13 11.96
C MET A 29 -11.30 1.94 11.60
N PRO A 30 -11.28 3.26 11.85
CA PRO A 30 -10.10 4.08 11.56
C PRO A 30 -8.88 3.52 12.29
N LEU A 31 -7.70 3.63 11.68
CA LEU A 31 -6.45 3.31 12.33
C LEU A 31 -6.31 4.06 13.65
N SER A 32 -5.99 3.35 14.74
CA SER A 32 -5.66 4.01 16.00
C SER A 32 -4.44 4.93 15.82
N ALA A 33 -4.37 5.99 16.64
CA ALA A 33 -3.22 6.91 16.62
C ALA A 33 -1.89 6.16 16.86
N GLU A 34 -1.87 5.21 17.77
CA GLU A 34 -0.71 4.38 18.07
C GLU A 34 -0.29 3.52 16.87
N THR A 35 -1.24 2.80 16.25
CA THR A 35 -0.97 2.00 15.05
C THR A 35 -0.40 2.87 13.93
N ARG A 36 -0.98 4.04 13.69
CA ARG A 36 -0.51 4.99 12.67
C ARG A 36 0.91 5.48 12.95
N GLU A 37 1.24 5.80 14.20
CA GLU A 37 2.59 6.25 14.58
C GLU A 37 3.63 5.13 14.45
N HIS A 38 3.29 3.88 14.78
CA HIS A 38 4.17 2.73 14.55
C HIS A 38 4.44 2.54 13.05
N LEU A 39 3.40 2.59 12.20
CA LEU A 39 3.54 2.44 10.75
C LEU A 39 4.34 3.58 10.10
N LYS A 40 4.20 4.81 10.58
CA LYS A 40 5.01 5.94 10.10
C LYS A 40 6.51 5.78 10.33
N ARG A 41 6.89 4.98 11.34
CA ARG A 41 8.29 4.75 11.71
C ARG A 41 8.86 3.45 11.20
N ALA A 42 8.00 2.52 10.79
CA ALA A 42 8.42 1.24 10.24
C ALA A 42 8.85 1.37 8.78
N SER A 43 9.94 0.70 8.40
CA SER A 43 10.33 0.56 7.01
C SER A 43 9.43 -0.41 6.26
N THR A 44 9.24 -0.21 4.95
CA THR A 44 8.52 -1.19 4.12
C THR A 44 9.23 -2.55 4.12
N ALA A 45 10.56 -2.59 4.26
CA ALA A 45 11.34 -3.82 4.40
C ALA A 45 10.95 -4.61 5.67
N THR A 46 10.83 -3.94 6.82
CA THR A 46 10.37 -4.57 8.06
C THR A 46 8.92 -5.03 7.94
N LEU A 47 8.04 -4.20 7.37
CA LEU A 47 6.62 -4.55 7.17
C LEU A 47 6.45 -5.79 6.28
N THR A 48 7.17 -5.88 5.16
CA THR A 48 7.13 -7.08 4.29
C THR A 48 7.63 -8.32 5.01
N THR A 49 8.63 -8.19 5.88
CA THR A 49 9.13 -9.29 6.73
C THR A 49 8.05 -9.77 7.72
N GLN A 50 7.33 -8.85 8.37
CA GLN A 50 6.25 -9.21 9.29
C GLN A 50 5.06 -9.85 8.58
N LEU A 51 4.73 -9.39 7.38
CA LEU A 51 3.69 -9.97 6.52
C LEU A 51 4.11 -11.38 6.04
N PHE A 52 5.37 -11.56 5.63
CA PHE A 52 5.91 -12.86 5.24
C PHE A 52 5.83 -13.90 6.37
N LYS A 53 6.12 -13.52 7.62
CA LYS A 53 5.96 -14.40 8.80
C LYS A 53 4.53 -14.89 8.99
N ARG A 54 3.54 -14.16 8.45
CA ARG A 54 2.10 -14.49 8.49
C ARG A 54 1.60 -15.16 7.20
N GLY A 55 2.52 -15.53 6.30
CA GLY A 55 2.19 -16.23 5.04
C GLY A 55 1.80 -15.32 3.87
N LEU A 56 1.80 -14.00 4.06
CA LEU A 56 1.52 -13.02 3.02
C LEU A 56 2.81 -12.66 2.27
N ARG A 57 2.85 -12.89 0.97
CA ARG A 57 4.09 -12.76 0.16
C ARG A 57 3.97 -11.74 -0.95
N ASN A 58 2.78 -11.54 -1.52
CA ASN A 58 2.53 -10.60 -2.61
C ASN A 58 1.85 -9.35 -2.06
N VAL A 59 2.61 -8.50 -1.38
CA VAL A 59 2.13 -7.34 -0.62
C VAL A 59 2.84 -6.04 -1.00
N PHE A 60 3.91 -6.11 -1.78
CA PHE A 60 4.69 -4.94 -2.22
C PHE A 60 4.29 -4.59 -3.65
N ILE A 61 3.78 -3.37 -3.86
CA ILE A 61 3.33 -2.86 -5.16
C ILE A 61 4.54 -2.66 -6.07
N GLN A 62 4.61 -3.45 -7.14
CA GLN A 62 5.75 -3.44 -8.05
C GLN A 62 5.68 -2.30 -9.06
N GLY A 63 6.85 -1.73 -9.38
CA GLY A 63 7.01 -0.76 -10.45
C GLY A 63 6.58 0.66 -10.09
N VAL A 64 6.31 0.96 -8.81
CA VAL A 64 6.01 2.31 -8.35
C VAL A 64 7.16 2.87 -7.51
N HIS A 65 7.40 4.16 -7.64
CA HIS A 65 8.46 4.88 -6.93
C HIS A 65 7.90 6.18 -6.35
N ARG A 66 8.53 6.69 -5.29
CA ARG A 66 8.21 8.01 -4.76
C ARG A 66 8.53 9.08 -5.80
N MET A 67 7.54 9.89 -6.15
CA MET A 67 7.67 10.95 -7.16
C MET A 67 7.72 12.35 -6.57
N SER A 68 7.49 12.52 -5.27
CA SER A 68 7.41 13.82 -4.59
C SER A 68 8.49 14.00 -3.53
N ALA A 69 8.71 15.25 -3.10
CA ALA A 69 9.68 15.61 -2.07
C ALA A 69 9.24 15.25 -0.63
N ALA A 70 8.02 14.76 -0.43
CA ALA A 70 7.56 14.35 0.90
C ALA A 70 8.52 13.32 1.51
N LEU A 71 9.01 13.58 2.72
CA LEU A 71 9.96 12.72 3.42
C LEU A 71 9.30 11.75 4.39
N ASP A 72 8.11 12.09 4.86
CA ASP A 72 7.34 11.23 5.76
C ASP A 72 6.83 9.98 5.04
N ASN A 73 6.72 8.89 5.79
CA ASN A 73 6.09 7.68 5.28
C ASN A 73 4.61 7.94 5.00
N LEU A 74 4.16 7.50 3.82
CA LEU A 74 2.74 7.41 3.50
C LEU A 74 2.09 6.38 4.42
N VAL A 75 1.01 6.76 5.11
CA VAL A 75 0.18 5.82 5.90
C VAL A 75 -1.28 6.25 5.79
N GLY A 76 -2.14 5.36 5.31
CA GLY A 76 -3.59 5.58 5.25
C GLY A 76 -4.34 4.40 4.68
N GLU A 77 -5.64 4.38 4.91
CA GLU A 77 -6.55 3.37 4.37
C GLU A 77 -6.78 3.60 2.87
N ALA A 78 -6.84 2.52 2.08
CA ALA A 78 -7.02 2.58 0.64
C ALA A 78 -8.44 3.01 0.24
N PHE A 79 -8.53 4.05 -0.57
CA PHE A 79 -9.67 4.36 -1.42
C PHE A 79 -9.26 4.04 -2.87
N THR A 80 -9.95 3.12 -3.54
CA THR A 80 -9.50 2.56 -4.80
C THR A 80 -10.21 3.18 -6.01
N LEU A 81 -9.49 3.27 -7.13
CA LEU A 81 -10.02 3.67 -8.45
C LEU A 81 -9.55 2.66 -9.50
N ARG A 82 -10.49 2.08 -10.25
CA ARG A 82 -10.22 1.08 -11.28
C ARG A 82 -10.34 1.65 -12.68
N TYR A 83 -9.35 1.35 -13.51
CA TYR A 83 -9.37 1.63 -14.94
C TYR A 83 -9.40 0.36 -15.78
N ILE A 84 -10.01 0.48 -16.97
CA ILE A 84 -9.90 -0.47 -18.09
C ILE A 84 -9.29 0.25 -19.30
N PRO A 85 -8.95 -0.44 -20.42
CA PRO A 85 -8.50 0.24 -21.63
C PRO A 85 -9.50 1.28 -22.10
N ALA A 86 -8.97 2.43 -22.55
CA ALA A 86 -9.79 3.49 -23.15
C ALA A 86 -10.47 3.02 -24.45
N ARG A 87 -11.60 3.64 -24.74
CA ARG A 87 -12.34 3.46 -25.98
C ARG A 87 -12.75 4.84 -26.53
N GLU A 88 -12.33 5.14 -27.74
CA GLU A 88 -12.33 6.48 -28.33
C GLU A 88 -13.73 7.09 -28.48
N ASP A 89 -14.77 6.28 -28.57
CA ASP A 89 -16.17 6.74 -28.64
C ASP A 89 -16.73 7.15 -27.25
N LEU A 90 -16.13 6.68 -26.15
CA LEU A 90 -16.51 6.98 -24.78
C LEU A 90 -15.55 8.00 -24.12
N ASP A 91 -14.26 7.89 -24.42
CA ASP A 91 -13.22 8.65 -23.72
C ASP A 91 -12.85 9.93 -24.46
N GLN A 92 -13.88 10.74 -24.78
CA GLN A 92 -13.72 12.07 -25.36
C GLN A 92 -13.44 13.10 -24.27
N LEU A 93 -12.81 14.23 -24.63
CA LEU A 93 -12.42 15.27 -23.69
C LEU A 93 -13.62 15.82 -22.87
N SER A 94 -14.80 15.86 -23.49
CA SER A 94 -16.06 16.24 -22.81
C SER A 94 -16.49 15.28 -21.70
N ALA A 95 -15.94 14.06 -21.62
CA ALA A 95 -16.22 13.15 -20.51
C ALA A 95 -15.82 13.76 -19.16
N PHE A 96 -14.82 14.63 -19.12
CA PHE A 96 -14.39 15.33 -17.91
C PHE A 96 -15.33 16.45 -17.45
N GLU A 97 -16.30 16.86 -18.25
CA GLU A 97 -17.35 17.82 -17.88
C GLU A 97 -18.41 17.15 -16.98
N ASN A 98 -18.50 15.82 -17.02
CA ASN A 98 -19.39 15.06 -16.16
C ASN A 98 -18.84 14.94 -14.73
N PRO A 99 -19.49 15.54 -13.71
CA PRO A 99 -19.04 15.44 -12.31
C PRO A 99 -19.11 14.00 -11.78
N GLU A 100 -19.94 13.14 -12.36
CA GLU A 100 -20.04 11.71 -12.01
C GLU A 100 -18.98 10.83 -12.69
N HIS A 101 -18.12 11.40 -13.53
CA HIS A 101 -17.01 10.66 -14.13
C HIS A 101 -16.15 10.04 -13.01
N PRO A 102 -15.91 8.70 -12.97
CA PRO A 102 -15.35 8.03 -11.80
C PRO A 102 -14.01 8.61 -11.32
N GLN A 103 -13.13 9.04 -12.23
CA GLN A 103 -11.89 9.72 -11.83
C GLN A 103 -12.18 11.06 -11.11
N ARG A 104 -13.06 11.89 -11.64
CA ARG A 104 -13.39 13.20 -11.02
C ARG A 104 -14.07 12.99 -9.69
N LYS A 105 -15.03 12.09 -9.65
CA LYS A 105 -15.78 11.74 -8.46
C LYS A 105 -14.88 11.15 -7.37
N SER A 106 -13.91 10.28 -7.71
CA SER A 106 -12.98 9.74 -6.74
C SER A 106 -12.14 10.83 -6.07
N ILE A 107 -11.61 11.80 -6.85
CA ILE A 107 -10.85 12.95 -6.31
C ILE A 107 -11.67 13.72 -5.27
N GLU A 108 -12.97 13.90 -5.51
CA GLU A 108 -13.87 14.60 -4.59
C GLU A 108 -14.43 13.72 -3.46
N SER A 109 -14.27 12.39 -3.53
CA SER A 109 -14.84 11.44 -2.57
C SER A 109 -13.85 10.86 -1.58
N VAL A 110 -12.54 10.85 -1.89
CA VAL A 110 -11.52 10.31 -0.97
C VAL A 110 -11.63 11.00 0.40
N PRO A 111 -11.88 10.26 1.49
CA PRO A 111 -11.93 10.81 2.83
C PRO A 111 -10.57 11.36 3.30
N PRO A 112 -10.55 12.36 4.20
CA PRO A 112 -9.32 12.80 4.84
C PRO A 112 -8.58 11.63 5.51
N GLY A 113 -7.25 11.59 5.37
CA GLY A 113 -6.40 10.54 5.92
C GLY A 113 -6.33 9.25 5.12
N GLN A 114 -7.17 9.07 4.09
CA GLN A 114 -7.10 7.94 3.17
C GLN A 114 -6.16 8.19 1.99
N VAL A 115 -5.74 7.11 1.33
CA VAL A 115 -4.86 7.09 0.17
C VAL A 115 -5.65 6.73 -1.07
N LEU A 116 -5.59 7.56 -2.12
CA LEU A 116 -6.12 7.16 -3.42
C LEU A 116 -5.16 6.15 -4.07
N VAL A 117 -5.64 4.92 -4.32
CA VAL A 117 -4.90 3.87 -5.04
C VAL A 117 -5.56 3.63 -6.39
N MET A 118 -4.80 3.83 -7.47
CA MET A 118 -5.30 3.72 -8.84
C MET A 118 -4.70 2.50 -9.54
N ASP A 119 -5.58 1.60 -10.00
CA ASP A 119 -5.24 0.48 -10.88
C ASP A 119 -5.24 0.95 -12.34
N CYS A 120 -4.07 1.22 -12.87
CA CYS A 120 -3.84 1.57 -14.26
C CYS A 120 -3.39 0.38 -15.10
N ARG A 121 -3.44 -0.84 -14.58
CA ARG A 121 -3.03 -2.06 -15.28
C ARG A 121 -1.55 -2.03 -15.70
N ARG A 122 -0.72 -1.28 -14.98
CA ARG A 122 0.70 -0.98 -15.32
C ARG A 122 0.87 -0.30 -16.69
N GLU A 123 -0.18 0.38 -17.19
CA GLU A 123 -0.10 1.11 -18.45
C GLU A 123 0.60 2.46 -18.21
N THR A 124 1.67 2.71 -18.95
CA THR A 124 2.57 3.86 -18.77
C THR A 124 2.56 4.86 -19.93
N HIS A 125 1.82 4.58 -21.01
CA HIS A 125 1.78 5.45 -22.19
C HIS A 125 0.97 6.73 -21.98
N ALA A 126 0.12 6.77 -20.95
CA ALA A 126 -0.64 7.95 -20.58
C ALA A 126 -0.64 8.17 -19.07
N ALA A 127 -0.90 9.41 -18.64
CA ALA A 127 -0.98 9.75 -17.24
C ALA A 127 -2.34 9.39 -16.65
N SER A 128 -2.37 8.78 -15.47
CA SER A 128 -3.60 8.54 -14.70
C SER A 128 -4.15 9.80 -14.02
N GLY A 129 -3.28 10.80 -13.82
CA GLY A 129 -3.62 12.09 -13.22
C GLY A 129 -2.48 13.09 -13.39
N GLY A 130 -2.65 14.29 -12.85
CA GLY A 130 -1.65 15.35 -12.89
C GLY A 130 -1.71 16.27 -11.68
N HIS A 131 -0.82 17.25 -11.62
CA HIS A 131 -0.59 18.12 -10.47
C HIS A 131 -1.89 18.76 -9.92
N ILE A 132 -2.84 19.20 -10.77
CA ILE A 132 -4.08 19.84 -10.32
C ILE A 132 -4.92 18.85 -9.47
N LEU A 133 -5.08 17.60 -9.93
CA LEU A 133 -5.85 16.58 -9.21
C LEU A 133 -5.18 16.21 -7.88
N LEU A 134 -3.86 16.07 -7.88
CA LEU A 134 -3.08 15.78 -6.68
C LEU A 134 -3.14 16.92 -5.66
N THR A 135 -3.07 18.16 -6.13
CA THR A 135 -3.26 19.35 -5.28
C THR A 135 -4.64 19.35 -4.64
N ARG A 136 -5.69 18.99 -5.40
CA ARG A 136 -7.04 18.90 -4.85
C ARG A 136 -7.16 17.85 -3.76
N LEU A 137 -6.58 16.66 -3.96
CA LEU A 137 -6.52 15.59 -2.95
C LEU A 137 -5.80 16.05 -1.69
N LYS A 138 -4.63 16.71 -1.83
CA LYS A 138 -3.89 17.29 -0.70
C LYS A 138 -4.74 18.28 0.08
N VAL A 139 -5.41 19.22 -0.60
CA VAL A 139 -6.28 20.23 0.02
C VAL A 139 -7.47 19.58 0.76
N ARG A 140 -7.98 18.47 0.24
CA ARG A 140 -9.04 17.68 0.89
C ARG A 140 -8.55 16.87 2.08
N GLY A 141 -7.21 16.82 2.33
CA GLY A 141 -6.63 16.13 3.48
C GLY A 141 -6.41 14.64 3.25
N SER A 142 -6.41 14.14 2.01
CA SER A 142 -6.00 12.76 1.76
C SER A 142 -4.53 12.56 2.14
N ALA A 143 -4.17 11.33 2.55
CA ALA A 143 -2.81 11.02 3.00
C ALA A 143 -1.80 10.92 1.87
N GLY A 144 -2.23 10.62 0.64
CA GLY A 144 -1.37 10.49 -0.51
C GLY A 144 -2.03 9.79 -1.69
N VAL A 145 -1.22 9.52 -2.71
CA VAL A 145 -1.65 8.85 -3.96
C VAL A 145 -0.66 7.75 -4.33
N VAL A 146 -1.19 6.61 -4.78
CA VAL A 146 -0.44 5.50 -5.35
C VAL A 146 -1.07 5.12 -6.69
N THR A 147 -0.26 4.96 -7.74
CA THR A 147 -0.72 4.46 -9.05
C THR A 147 0.35 3.56 -9.67
N ASP A 148 -0.06 2.45 -10.26
CA ASP A 148 0.84 1.61 -11.06
C ASP A 148 0.96 2.10 -12.52
N GLY A 149 0.34 3.24 -12.84
CA GLY A 149 0.53 4.00 -14.07
C GLY A 149 1.42 5.22 -13.88
N CYS A 150 1.50 6.05 -14.92
CA CYS A 150 2.25 7.30 -14.91
C CYS A 150 1.41 8.49 -14.45
N LEU A 151 2.11 9.59 -14.11
CA LEU A 151 1.54 10.89 -13.80
C LEU A 151 2.12 11.94 -14.74
N ARG A 152 1.40 13.02 -15.03
CA ARG A 152 1.92 14.17 -15.78
C ARG A 152 2.22 15.32 -14.83
N ASP A 153 2.90 16.34 -15.34
CA ASP A 153 3.35 17.50 -14.56
C ASP A 153 4.38 17.08 -13.48
N SER A 154 5.27 16.14 -13.81
CA SER A 154 6.17 15.47 -12.87
C SER A 154 7.12 16.42 -12.13
N GLU A 155 7.57 17.53 -12.74
CA GLU A 155 8.38 18.54 -12.08
C GLU A 155 7.62 19.23 -10.94
N ALA A 156 6.35 19.60 -11.18
CA ALA A 156 5.51 20.21 -10.16
C ALA A 156 5.17 19.20 -9.05
N ILE A 157 4.95 17.93 -9.41
CA ILE A 157 4.72 16.86 -8.44
C ILE A 157 5.97 16.61 -7.58
N ALA A 158 7.16 16.63 -8.19
CA ALA A 158 8.42 16.45 -7.47
C ALA A 158 8.64 17.51 -6.38
N ALA A 159 8.11 18.71 -6.55
CA ALA A 159 8.18 19.78 -5.56
C ALA A 159 7.08 19.72 -4.48
N MET A 160 6.13 18.80 -4.57
CA MET A 160 5.04 18.70 -3.59
C MET A 160 5.53 18.10 -2.27
N ASP A 161 5.18 18.74 -1.15
CA ASP A 161 5.17 18.12 0.17
C ASP A 161 3.84 17.36 0.36
N TYR A 162 3.72 16.23 -0.33
CA TYR A 162 2.56 15.35 -0.35
C TYR A 162 2.98 14.00 -0.92
N PRO A 163 2.75 12.87 -0.22
CA PRO A 163 3.21 11.57 -0.68
C PRO A 163 2.56 11.15 -2.00
N VAL A 164 3.37 10.98 -3.04
CA VAL A 164 2.95 10.55 -4.37
C VAL A 164 3.84 9.43 -4.85
N TYR A 165 3.23 8.32 -5.24
CA TYR A 165 3.90 7.15 -5.80
C TYR A 165 3.32 6.80 -7.15
N GLY A 166 4.18 6.54 -8.14
CA GLY A 166 3.78 6.19 -9.50
C GLY A 166 4.88 5.48 -10.26
N ALA A 167 4.55 4.98 -11.46
CA ALA A 167 5.51 4.31 -12.33
C ALA A 167 6.46 5.28 -13.05
N GLY A 168 6.14 6.58 -13.07
CA GLY A 168 6.94 7.61 -13.70
C GLY A 168 6.13 8.75 -14.31
N GLY A 169 6.77 9.56 -15.16
CA GLY A 169 6.15 10.67 -15.88
C GLY A 169 5.67 10.27 -17.27
N SER A 170 4.46 10.72 -17.67
CA SER A 170 3.94 10.60 -19.04
C SER A 170 3.08 11.81 -19.38
N ALA A 171 3.35 12.47 -20.51
CA ALA A 171 2.65 13.69 -20.90
C ALA A 171 1.23 13.48 -21.46
N PRO A 172 0.92 12.39 -22.24
CA PRO A 172 -0.41 12.16 -22.74
C PRO A 172 -1.46 12.12 -21.64
N LEU A 173 -2.65 12.67 -21.93
CA LEU A 173 -3.72 12.71 -20.94
C LEU A 173 -4.36 11.32 -20.71
N ASN A 174 -5.02 11.18 -19.59
CA ASN A 174 -5.67 9.95 -19.11
C ASN A 174 -6.49 9.22 -20.19
N LEU A 175 -7.36 9.91 -20.91
CA LEU A 175 -8.30 9.35 -21.89
C LEU A 175 -7.63 8.66 -23.08
N VAL A 176 -6.31 8.78 -23.24
CA VAL A 176 -5.58 8.06 -24.30
C VAL A 176 -5.51 6.55 -24.02
N CYS A 177 -5.38 6.17 -22.76
CA CYS A 177 -5.18 4.77 -22.36
C CYS A 177 -6.16 4.27 -21.29
N HIS A 178 -6.81 5.17 -20.56
CA HIS A 178 -7.52 4.84 -19.33
C HIS A 178 -8.99 5.23 -19.37
N HIS A 179 -9.89 4.24 -19.31
CA HIS A 179 -11.31 4.42 -19.05
C HIS A 179 -11.60 4.13 -17.58
N ALA A 180 -12.04 5.14 -16.82
CA ALA A 180 -12.37 4.98 -15.40
C ALA A 180 -13.75 4.32 -15.27
N VAL A 181 -13.85 3.19 -14.57
CA VAL A 181 -15.10 2.41 -14.46
C VAL A 181 -15.70 2.41 -13.08
N ASP A 182 -14.89 2.17 -12.05
CA ASP A 182 -15.36 2.00 -10.67
C ASP A 182 -14.45 2.66 -9.67
N MET A 183 -14.99 3.04 -8.54
CA MET A 183 -14.25 3.50 -7.37
C MET A 183 -14.68 2.73 -6.13
N ASN A 184 -13.78 2.64 -5.16
CA ASN A 184 -13.99 1.95 -3.88
C ASN A 184 -14.41 0.48 -4.05
N VAL A 185 -13.75 -0.21 -4.97
CA VAL A 185 -13.89 -1.64 -5.28
C VAL A 185 -12.52 -2.33 -5.22
N PRO A 186 -12.44 -3.67 -5.08
CA PRO A 186 -11.16 -4.38 -5.17
C PRO A 186 -10.48 -4.17 -6.52
N ILE A 187 -9.16 -3.94 -6.49
CA ILE A 187 -8.31 -3.66 -7.66
C ILE A 187 -7.02 -4.48 -7.64
N GLY A 188 -6.24 -4.42 -8.72
CA GLY A 188 -4.92 -5.02 -8.84
C GLY A 188 -3.86 -3.96 -9.12
N CYS A 189 -3.32 -3.28 -8.13
CA CYS A 189 -2.29 -2.27 -8.32
C CYS A 189 -0.88 -2.88 -8.25
N GLY A 190 -0.06 -2.67 -9.29
CA GLY A 190 1.31 -3.19 -9.37
C GLY A 190 1.45 -4.69 -9.13
N GLY A 191 0.41 -5.47 -9.47
CA GLY A 191 0.35 -6.93 -9.27
C GLY A 191 -0.02 -7.37 -7.85
N VAL A 192 -0.45 -6.45 -7.00
CA VAL A 192 -0.95 -6.72 -5.64
C VAL A 192 -2.46 -6.48 -5.60
N ALA A 193 -3.20 -7.39 -4.98
CA ALA A 193 -4.61 -7.16 -4.69
C ALA A 193 -4.73 -6.07 -3.61
N VAL A 194 -5.56 -5.06 -3.85
CA VAL A 194 -5.85 -3.97 -2.92
C VAL A 194 -7.37 -3.89 -2.72
N PHE A 195 -7.80 -4.07 -1.51
CA PHE A 195 -9.21 -3.92 -1.15
C PHE A 195 -9.44 -2.52 -0.54
N PRO A 196 -10.62 -1.92 -0.73
CA PRO A 196 -11.00 -0.73 0.03
C PRO A 196 -10.81 -0.94 1.53
N GLY A 197 -10.11 -0.01 2.19
CA GLY A 197 -9.81 -0.12 3.61
C GLY A 197 -8.52 -0.86 3.98
N ASP A 198 -7.86 -1.58 3.06
CA ASP A 198 -6.49 -2.06 3.29
C ASP A 198 -5.56 -0.89 3.64
N VAL A 199 -4.59 -1.13 4.50
CA VAL A 199 -3.68 -0.06 4.91
C VAL A 199 -2.49 0.01 3.98
N ILE A 200 -2.29 1.18 3.41
CA ILE A 200 -1.19 1.51 2.50
C ILE A 200 -0.07 2.17 3.31
N VAL A 201 1.12 1.60 3.23
CA VAL A 201 2.33 2.20 3.80
C VAL A 201 3.39 2.34 2.72
N GLY A 202 3.97 3.54 2.60
CA GLY A 202 5.00 3.81 1.60
C GLY A 202 6.17 4.59 2.18
N ASP A 203 7.38 4.22 1.77
CA ASP A 203 8.64 4.88 2.13
C ASP A 203 9.53 5.15 0.91
N GLY A 204 10.84 5.27 1.09
CA GLY A 204 11.79 5.48 -0.02
C GLY A 204 11.94 4.29 -0.97
N GLU A 205 11.63 3.07 -0.53
CA GLU A 205 11.73 1.86 -1.35
C GLU A 205 10.49 1.62 -2.21
N GLY A 206 9.30 1.99 -1.70
CA GLY A 206 8.04 1.79 -2.42
C GLY A 206 6.83 1.68 -1.50
N VAL A 207 5.86 0.85 -1.85
CA VAL A 207 4.56 0.79 -1.19
C VAL A 207 4.18 -0.65 -0.83
N VAL A 208 3.73 -0.85 0.40
CA VAL A 208 3.21 -2.11 0.95
C VAL A 208 1.71 -2.00 1.23
N VAL A 209 1.00 -3.07 0.98
CA VAL A 209 -0.43 -3.24 1.29
C VAL A 209 -0.57 -4.18 2.48
N ILE A 210 -1.27 -3.75 3.51
CA ILE A 210 -1.52 -4.51 4.74
C ILE A 210 -3.02 -4.71 4.91
N PRO A 211 -3.53 -5.96 4.98
CA PRO A 211 -4.92 -6.21 5.30
C PRO A 211 -5.31 -5.57 6.64
N GLN A 212 -6.48 -4.93 6.67
CA GLN A 212 -6.90 -4.11 7.81
C GLN A 212 -7.06 -4.90 9.11
N ASP A 213 -7.52 -6.13 9.03
CA ASP A 213 -7.77 -7.01 10.20
C ASP A 213 -6.51 -7.39 10.98
N ILE A 214 -5.33 -7.33 10.36
CA ILE A 214 -4.05 -7.67 10.99
C ILE A 214 -3.12 -6.45 11.20
N VAL A 215 -3.53 -5.26 10.79
CA VAL A 215 -2.65 -4.08 10.74
C VAL A 215 -2.11 -3.68 12.12
N ALA A 216 -2.92 -3.78 13.19
CA ALA A 216 -2.49 -3.43 14.54
C ALA A 216 -1.36 -4.35 15.03
N ASP A 217 -1.46 -5.65 14.77
CA ASP A 217 -0.44 -6.62 15.10
C ASP A 217 0.83 -6.43 14.26
N ILE A 218 0.68 -6.17 12.95
CA ILE A 218 1.81 -5.85 12.07
C ILE A 218 2.54 -4.60 12.54
N ALA A 219 1.83 -3.54 12.88
CA ALA A 219 2.41 -2.27 13.32
C ALA A 219 3.19 -2.43 14.63
N ARG A 220 2.63 -3.14 15.62
CA ARG A 220 3.29 -3.44 16.88
C ARG A 220 4.56 -4.27 16.68
N ASP A 221 4.45 -5.36 15.93
CA ASP A 221 5.57 -6.29 15.74
C ASP A 221 6.67 -5.68 14.86
N ALA A 222 6.32 -4.83 13.88
CA ALA A 222 7.27 -4.04 13.12
C ALA A 222 8.00 -3.04 14.00
N HIS A 223 7.28 -2.31 14.85
CA HIS A 223 7.89 -1.38 15.81
C HIS A 223 8.90 -2.06 16.72
N GLU A 224 8.58 -3.23 17.27
CA GLU A 224 9.52 -4.00 18.10
C GLU A 224 10.72 -4.52 17.30
N GLN A 225 10.52 -4.91 16.05
CA GLN A 225 11.62 -5.32 15.16
C GLN A 225 12.56 -4.14 14.86
N GLU A 226 12.05 -2.96 14.53
CA GLU A 226 12.86 -1.75 14.28
C GLU A 226 13.75 -1.41 15.49
N ILE A 227 13.22 -1.52 16.70
CA ILE A 227 14.01 -1.29 17.92
C ILE A 227 15.10 -2.35 18.11
N MET A 228 14.79 -3.60 17.79
CA MET A 228 15.80 -4.68 17.84
C MET A 228 16.89 -4.44 16.80
N GLU A 229 16.53 -4.02 15.58
CA GLU A 229 17.47 -3.78 14.50
C GLU A 229 18.33 -2.54 14.75
N GLU A 230 17.81 -1.50 15.38
CA GLU A 230 18.62 -0.37 15.88
C GLU A 230 19.75 -0.85 16.83
N PHE A 231 19.41 -1.75 17.75
CA PHE A 231 20.42 -2.33 18.65
C PHE A 231 21.43 -3.20 17.90
N VAL A 232 20.96 -4.07 17.00
CA VAL A 232 21.81 -4.96 16.20
C VAL A 232 22.77 -4.14 15.34
N LEU A 233 22.29 -3.12 14.66
CA LEU A 233 23.12 -2.23 13.85
C LEU A 233 24.23 -1.58 14.68
N ARG A 234 23.91 -1.07 15.85
CA ARG A 234 24.90 -0.51 16.79
C ARG A 234 25.96 -1.53 17.21
N GLU A 235 25.59 -2.79 17.49
CA GLU A 235 26.54 -3.85 17.82
C GLU A 235 27.49 -4.15 16.65
N ILE A 236 26.97 -4.17 15.42
CA ILE A 236 27.76 -4.34 14.20
C ILE A 236 28.71 -3.16 13.97
N GLU A 237 28.25 -1.92 14.12
CA GLU A 237 29.09 -0.72 14.00
C GLU A 237 30.23 -0.69 15.02
N GLN A 238 30.04 -1.31 16.18
CA GLN A 238 31.09 -1.49 17.23
C GLN A 238 32.03 -2.67 16.93
N GLY A 239 31.93 -3.31 15.77
CA GLY A 239 32.83 -4.36 15.29
C GLY A 239 32.42 -5.78 15.68
N ARG A 240 31.18 -6.01 16.13
CA ARG A 240 30.71 -7.39 16.36
C ARG A 240 30.51 -8.13 15.05
N ALA A 241 30.85 -9.42 15.07
CA ALA A 241 30.65 -10.31 13.93
C ALA A 241 29.15 -10.52 13.64
N LEU A 242 28.79 -10.64 12.37
CA LEU A 242 27.42 -10.89 11.94
C LEU A 242 26.84 -12.21 12.52
N PRO A 243 27.54 -13.35 12.49
CA PRO A 243 27.05 -14.60 13.10
C PRO A 243 26.74 -14.42 14.59
N GLY A 244 25.49 -14.71 14.98
CA GLY A 244 25.00 -14.60 16.36
C GLY A 244 24.57 -13.18 16.79
N THR A 245 24.91 -12.16 16.00
CA THR A 245 24.38 -10.79 16.15
C THR A 245 23.15 -10.61 15.29
N TYR A 246 23.18 -11.11 14.04
CA TYR A 246 22.05 -11.11 13.13
C TYR A 246 22.00 -12.42 12.32
N PRO A 247 20.96 -13.28 12.54
CA PRO A 247 19.96 -13.17 13.60
C PRO A 247 20.55 -13.28 15.02
N PRO A 248 19.92 -12.62 16.02
CA PRO A 248 20.45 -12.55 17.38
C PRO A 248 20.40 -13.92 18.09
N ASN A 249 21.53 -14.34 18.68
CA ASN A 249 21.59 -15.48 19.58
C ASN A 249 21.22 -15.11 21.02
N ALA A 250 21.28 -16.08 21.96
CA ALA A 250 20.92 -15.88 23.36
C ALA A 250 21.72 -14.75 24.04
N ASP A 251 23.02 -14.64 23.77
CA ASP A 251 23.89 -13.60 24.32
C ASP A 251 23.51 -12.20 23.78
N THR A 252 23.25 -12.12 22.49
CA THR A 252 22.81 -10.88 21.84
C THR A 252 21.45 -10.44 22.39
N LEU A 253 20.51 -11.37 22.58
CA LEU A 253 19.22 -11.09 23.20
C LEU A 253 19.36 -10.62 24.67
N ALA A 254 20.31 -11.18 25.44
CA ALA A 254 20.58 -10.73 26.80
C ALA A 254 21.08 -9.27 26.83
N ARG A 255 22.03 -8.93 25.96
CA ARG A 255 22.52 -7.54 25.80
C ARG A 255 21.42 -6.58 25.34
N TYR A 256 20.59 -7.01 24.38
CA TYR A 256 19.44 -6.23 23.93
C TYR A 256 18.49 -5.87 25.07
N ARG A 257 18.13 -6.85 25.92
CA ARG A 257 17.24 -6.59 27.08
C ARG A 257 17.83 -5.53 28.03
N GLN A 258 19.13 -5.60 28.28
CA GLN A 258 19.81 -4.60 29.12
C GLN A 258 19.83 -3.22 28.47
N TRP A 259 20.12 -3.16 27.16
CA TRP A 259 20.10 -1.91 26.41
C TRP A 259 18.71 -1.31 26.37
N ARG A 260 17.68 -2.12 26.10
CA ARG A 260 16.27 -1.71 26.07
C ARG A 260 15.83 -1.12 27.40
N ALA A 261 16.14 -1.79 28.52
CA ALA A 261 15.78 -1.30 29.86
C ALA A 261 16.39 0.08 30.17
N ARG A 262 17.64 0.34 29.75
CA ARG A 262 18.28 1.66 29.91
C ARG A 262 17.63 2.73 29.03
N ARG A 263 17.29 2.39 27.79
CA ARG A 263 16.61 3.30 26.85
C ARG A 263 15.24 3.72 27.38
N ASP A 264 14.46 2.77 27.87
CA ASP A 264 13.09 3.02 28.35
C ASP A 264 13.08 3.72 29.71
N GLY A 265 14.09 3.51 30.57
CA GLY A 265 14.26 4.19 31.84
C GLY A 265 14.84 5.61 31.76
N SER A 266 15.30 6.04 30.58
CA SER A 266 15.80 7.40 30.30
C SER A 266 14.78 8.29 29.58
N ARG A 267 13.58 7.82 29.32
CA ARG A 267 12.42 8.57 28.81
C ARG A 267 11.45 8.89 29.94
#